data_87eb241a78cd50175fd37a0b34c3e09c
#
_entry.id   87eb241a78cd50175fd37a0b34c3e09c
#
_cell.length_a   1.000
_cell.length_b   1.000
_cell.length_c   1.000
_cell.angle_alpha   90.00
_cell.angle_beta   90.00
_cell.angle_gamma   90.00
#
_symmetry.space_group_name_H-M   'P 1'
#
loop_
_entity.id
_entity.type
_entity.pdbx_description
1 polymer ?
#
loop_
_entity_poly.entity_id
_entity_poly.type
_entity_poly.pdbx_seq_one_letter_code
_entity_poly.pdbx_strand_id
1 'polypeptide(L)'
;LIITTIQKLNNAISSTRHHEAMDALRKERVVFIFDECHRSQFGDAHKRIVEFFPAAQMFGFTGTPIFADNSIKRRTTKDLFNECLHKYVVTDAIRDENVLRFAVEYVQHMDEEAKEHRSKEFFEHPDRIATITDWVIQNHHKKSRGKQFGAIMCVGSVDALLQYYECFDAKRKAGEHDLKVASIFTYAANEDDPDADGLIPETHFPSDSTSSVSTPKRDRLVEIVNDYNALYGVQESGMDGKGLFNYSRAVANRVK
;
A
#
# COMPACT_ATOMS: atom_id res chain seq x y z
N LEU A 1 -3.64 -18.85 -23.83
CA LEU A 1 -3.23 -17.98 -22.73
C LEU A 1 -4.45 -17.21 -22.22
N ILE A 2 -4.70 -17.27 -20.91
CA ILE A 2 -5.75 -16.50 -20.22
C ILE A 2 -5.05 -15.58 -19.22
N ILE A 3 -5.39 -14.30 -19.27
CA ILE A 3 -4.90 -13.29 -18.29
C ILE A 3 -6.12 -12.88 -17.45
N THR A 4 -6.01 -13.03 -16.12
CA THR A 4 -7.11 -12.75 -15.21
C THR A 4 -6.58 -12.32 -13.84
N THR A 5 -7.45 -11.82 -12.97
CA THR A 5 -7.13 -11.60 -11.56
C THR A 5 -7.51 -12.83 -10.73
N ILE A 6 -6.87 -13.00 -9.57
CA ILE A 6 -7.17 -14.10 -8.66
C ILE A 6 -8.63 -14.08 -8.20
N GLN A 7 -9.20 -12.89 -8.00
CA GLN A 7 -10.60 -12.70 -7.61
C GLN A 7 -11.56 -13.17 -8.72
N LYS A 8 -11.28 -12.79 -9.98
CA LYS A 8 -12.11 -13.24 -11.12
C LYS A 8 -12.02 -14.74 -11.33
N LEU A 9 -10.83 -15.33 -11.20
CA LEU A 9 -10.66 -16.78 -11.27
C LEU A 9 -11.42 -17.49 -10.16
N ASN A 10 -11.31 -17.01 -8.93
CA ASN A 10 -12.03 -17.57 -7.78
C ASN A 10 -13.54 -17.46 -7.93
N ASN A 11 -14.05 -16.34 -8.45
CA ASN A 11 -15.47 -16.18 -8.77
C ASN A 11 -15.92 -17.12 -9.89
N ALA A 12 -15.09 -17.36 -10.90
CA ALA A 12 -15.40 -18.30 -11.98
C ALA A 12 -15.47 -19.75 -11.47
N ILE A 13 -14.56 -20.15 -10.58
CA ILE A 13 -14.57 -21.48 -9.93
C ILE A 13 -15.82 -21.67 -9.09
N SER A 14 -16.28 -20.63 -8.39
CA SER A 14 -17.44 -20.70 -7.49
C SER A 14 -18.78 -20.49 -8.20
N SER A 15 -18.77 -20.06 -9.46
CA SER A 15 -19.98 -19.70 -10.20
C SER A 15 -20.58 -20.89 -10.94
N THR A 16 -21.87 -21.13 -10.73
CA THR A 16 -22.64 -22.14 -11.49
C THR A 16 -22.65 -21.85 -12.99
N ARG A 17 -22.63 -20.58 -13.39
CA ARG A 17 -22.63 -20.14 -14.80
C ARG A 17 -21.38 -20.60 -15.57
N HIS A 18 -20.25 -20.72 -14.91
CA HIS A 18 -18.97 -21.07 -15.53
C HIS A 18 -18.50 -22.48 -15.21
N HIS A 19 -19.31 -23.24 -14.48
CA HIS A 19 -18.95 -24.56 -13.94
C HIS A 19 -18.45 -25.52 -15.04
N GLU A 20 -19.18 -25.67 -16.14
CA GLU A 20 -18.82 -26.60 -17.22
C GLU A 20 -17.46 -26.20 -17.87
N ALA A 21 -17.26 -24.92 -18.12
CA ALA A 21 -16.03 -24.44 -18.72
C ALA A 21 -14.82 -24.61 -17.76
N MET A 22 -15.04 -24.35 -16.48
CA MET A 22 -14.01 -24.51 -15.46
C MET A 22 -13.70 -26.00 -15.21
N ASP A 23 -14.68 -26.86 -15.23
CA ASP A 23 -14.51 -28.31 -15.08
C ASP A 23 -13.78 -28.92 -16.29
N ALA A 24 -14.01 -28.40 -17.50
CA ALA A 24 -13.23 -28.76 -18.67
C ALA A 24 -11.75 -28.37 -18.52
N LEU A 25 -11.48 -27.13 -18.11
CA LEU A 25 -10.12 -26.65 -17.86
C LEU A 25 -9.41 -27.44 -16.76
N ARG A 26 -10.11 -27.88 -15.72
CA ARG A 26 -9.56 -28.69 -14.63
C ARG A 26 -8.93 -30.01 -15.12
N LYS A 27 -9.44 -30.55 -16.22
CA LYS A 27 -8.96 -31.81 -16.82
C LYS A 27 -7.76 -31.62 -17.72
N GLU A 28 -7.45 -30.39 -18.08
CA GLU A 28 -6.33 -30.04 -18.95
C GLU A 28 -5.04 -29.84 -18.13
N ARG A 29 -3.92 -29.77 -18.83
CA ARG A 29 -2.65 -29.36 -18.24
C ARG A 29 -2.63 -27.85 -18.04
N VAL A 30 -2.89 -27.42 -16.81
CA VAL A 30 -2.92 -26.00 -16.45
C VAL A 30 -1.61 -25.58 -15.80
N VAL A 31 -1.09 -24.43 -16.22
CA VAL A 31 0.05 -23.76 -15.58
C VAL A 31 -0.41 -22.38 -15.15
N PHE A 32 -0.27 -22.10 -13.86
CA PHE A 32 -0.50 -20.77 -13.30
C PHE A 32 0.80 -20.02 -13.14
N ILE A 33 0.82 -18.78 -13.59
CA ILE A 33 1.87 -17.81 -13.35
C ILE A 33 1.28 -16.68 -12.53
N PHE A 34 1.72 -16.56 -11.27
CA PHE A 34 1.30 -15.50 -10.35
C PHE A 34 2.34 -14.40 -10.34
N ASP A 35 1.94 -13.21 -10.76
CA ASP A 35 2.73 -12.01 -10.59
C ASP A 35 2.42 -11.38 -9.23
N GLU A 36 3.41 -10.71 -8.61
CA GLU A 36 3.33 -10.16 -7.26
C GLU A 36 2.77 -11.16 -6.25
N CYS A 37 3.25 -12.39 -6.34
CA CYS A 37 2.66 -13.52 -5.68
C CYS A 37 2.61 -13.41 -4.13
N HIS A 38 3.41 -12.54 -3.52
CA HIS A 38 3.37 -12.24 -2.09
C HIS A 38 2.05 -11.60 -1.64
N ARG A 39 1.32 -10.92 -2.53
CA ARG A 39 0.08 -10.18 -2.19
C ARG A 39 -1.15 -11.07 -2.04
N SER A 40 -1.19 -12.20 -2.70
CA SER A 40 -2.42 -13.00 -2.86
C SER A 40 -2.34 -14.43 -2.34
N GLN A 41 -1.22 -14.80 -1.70
CA GLN A 41 -0.86 -16.20 -1.51
C GLN A 41 -1.48 -16.88 -0.29
N PHE A 42 -1.88 -16.12 0.71
CA PHE A 42 -2.23 -16.69 2.01
C PHE A 42 -3.73 -16.73 2.29
N GLY A 43 -4.55 -16.20 1.37
CA GLY A 43 -5.99 -16.15 1.52
C GLY A 43 -6.73 -17.42 1.06
N ASP A 44 -8.00 -17.47 1.40
CA ASP A 44 -8.89 -18.58 1.04
C ASP A 44 -9.08 -18.72 -0.48
N ALA A 45 -8.90 -17.64 -1.24
CA ALA A 45 -8.96 -17.64 -2.70
C ALA A 45 -7.86 -18.52 -3.31
N HIS A 46 -6.62 -18.43 -2.84
CA HIS A 46 -5.53 -19.27 -3.31
C HIS A 46 -5.77 -20.74 -2.97
N LYS A 47 -6.19 -21.04 -1.75
CA LYS A 47 -6.51 -22.42 -1.35
C LYS A 47 -7.57 -23.05 -2.28
N ARG A 48 -8.65 -22.32 -2.56
CA ARG A 48 -9.71 -22.78 -3.48
C ARG A 48 -9.19 -23.06 -4.88
N ILE A 49 -8.25 -22.25 -5.40
CA ILE A 49 -7.65 -22.47 -6.71
C ILE A 49 -6.81 -23.75 -6.69
N VAL A 50 -5.98 -23.96 -5.65
CA VAL A 50 -5.16 -25.18 -5.49
C VAL A 50 -6.05 -26.43 -5.38
N GLU A 51 -7.10 -26.37 -4.57
CA GLU A 51 -8.04 -27.46 -4.39
C GLU A 51 -8.82 -27.78 -5.68
N PHE A 52 -9.18 -26.75 -6.43
CA PHE A 52 -9.90 -26.93 -7.69
C PHE A 52 -9.03 -27.48 -8.80
N PHE A 53 -7.75 -27.07 -8.88
CA PHE A 53 -6.78 -27.52 -9.88
C PHE A 53 -5.64 -28.34 -9.28
N PRO A 54 -5.89 -29.55 -8.76
CA PRO A 54 -4.88 -30.30 -7.99
C PRO A 54 -3.66 -30.75 -8.80
N ALA A 55 -3.76 -30.82 -10.14
CA ALA A 55 -2.69 -31.20 -11.05
C ALA A 55 -2.00 -30.00 -11.71
N ALA A 56 -2.37 -28.77 -11.37
CA ALA A 56 -1.78 -27.58 -11.96
C ALA A 56 -0.34 -27.33 -11.46
N GLN A 57 0.48 -26.83 -12.36
CA GLN A 57 1.81 -26.31 -12.02
C GLN A 57 1.68 -24.83 -11.67
N MET A 58 2.35 -24.40 -10.59
CA MET A 58 2.25 -23.03 -10.09
C MET A 58 3.62 -22.39 -10.03
N PHE A 59 3.77 -21.23 -10.66
CA PHE A 59 4.97 -20.42 -10.64
C PHE A 59 4.61 -19.05 -10.06
N GLY A 60 5.40 -18.58 -9.09
CA GLY A 60 5.24 -17.28 -8.46
C GLY A 60 6.42 -16.36 -8.80
N PHE A 61 6.12 -15.14 -9.21
CA PHE A 61 7.08 -14.05 -9.38
C PHE A 61 6.81 -12.99 -8.33
N THR A 62 7.84 -12.48 -7.67
CA THR A 62 7.70 -11.42 -6.67
C THR A 62 9.01 -10.68 -6.47
N GLY A 63 8.93 -9.35 -6.33
CA GLY A 63 10.05 -8.52 -5.90
C GLY A 63 10.31 -8.57 -4.39
N THR A 64 9.33 -9.04 -3.59
CA THR A 64 9.38 -9.07 -2.11
C THR A 64 8.96 -10.42 -1.56
N PRO A 65 9.79 -11.47 -1.70
CA PRO A 65 9.47 -12.78 -1.16
C PRO A 65 9.34 -12.75 0.37
N ILE A 66 8.43 -13.56 0.90
CA ILE A 66 8.23 -13.71 2.34
C ILE A 66 9.12 -14.86 2.83
N PHE A 67 10.07 -14.52 3.68
CA PHE A 67 10.96 -15.45 4.37
C PHE A 67 10.46 -15.68 5.82
N ALA A 68 11.09 -16.60 6.52
CA ALA A 68 10.74 -16.90 7.91
C ALA A 68 10.83 -15.66 8.82
N ASP A 69 11.83 -14.81 8.61
CA ASP A 69 12.12 -13.64 9.44
C ASP A 69 11.10 -12.49 9.25
N ASN A 70 10.40 -12.44 8.11
CA ASN A 70 9.41 -11.40 7.81
C ASN A 70 7.98 -11.94 7.65
N SER A 71 7.73 -13.20 8.05
CA SER A 71 6.43 -13.83 7.94
C SER A 71 5.48 -13.40 9.06
N ILE A 72 4.27 -12.94 8.73
CA ILE A 72 3.26 -12.50 9.71
C ILE A 72 2.52 -13.69 10.32
N LYS A 73 2.24 -14.75 9.57
CA LYS A 73 1.47 -15.94 10.00
C LYS A 73 2.28 -17.23 9.93
N ARG A 74 3.60 -17.15 10.08
CA ARG A 74 4.55 -18.28 9.92
C ARG A 74 4.45 -19.00 8.57
N ARG A 75 3.93 -18.34 7.54
CA ARG A 75 3.88 -18.84 6.17
C ARG A 75 4.86 -18.08 5.31
N THR A 76 5.61 -18.80 4.52
CA THR A 76 6.64 -18.25 3.63
C THR A 76 6.25 -18.47 2.17
N THR A 77 6.89 -17.75 1.26
CA THR A 77 6.71 -17.99 -0.19
C THR A 77 7.10 -19.42 -0.58
N LYS A 78 8.07 -20.03 0.13
CA LYS A 78 8.49 -21.42 -0.07
C LYS A 78 7.37 -22.42 0.27
N ASP A 79 6.53 -22.14 1.25
CA ASP A 79 5.42 -23.05 1.62
C ASP A 79 4.36 -23.17 0.51
N LEU A 80 4.34 -22.23 -0.43
CA LEU A 80 3.38 -22.18 -1.53
C LEU A 80 3.95 -22.70 -2.84
N PHE A 81 5.22 -22.42 -3.12
CA PHE A 81 5.86 -22.72 -4.40
C PHE A 81 6.97 -23.76 -4.31
N ASN A 82 7.17 -24.36 -3.14
CA ASN A 82 8.14 -25.41 -2.81
C ASN A 82 9.61 -24.97 -3.00
N GLU A 83 10.01 -24.54 -4.15
CA GLU A 83 11.41 -24.25 -4.49
C GLU A 83 11.58 -22.85 -5.10
N CYS A 84 12.64 -22.16 -4.68
CA CYS A 84 13.05 -20.90 -5.28
C CYS A 84 13.97 -21.18 -6.49
N LEU A 85 13.43 -21.03 -7.68
CA LEU A 85 14.15 -21.32 -8.94
C LEU A 85 15.18 -20.24 -9.29
N HIS A 86 14.91 -18.98 -8.94
CA HIS A 86 15.79 -17.84 -9.20
C HIS A 86 15.63 -16.78 -8.10
N LYS A 87 16.74 -16.16 -7.72
CA LYS A 87 16.79 -15.09 -6.73
C LYS A 87 17.67 -13.95 -7.24
N TYR A 88 17.10 -12.75 -7.33
CA TYR A 88 17.80 -11.52 -7.63
C TYR A 88 17.27 -10.44 -6.67
N VAL A 89 18.04 -10.14 -5.65
CA VAL A 89 17.62 -9.25 -4.56
C VAL A 89 18.18 -7.84 -4.74
N VAL A 90 17.69 -6.89 -3.97
CA VAL A 90 18.09 -5.46 -4.06
C VAL A 90 19.59 -5.27 -3.93
N THR A 91 20.28 -6.08 -3.12
CA THR A 91 21.76 -6.05 -3.00
C THR A 91 22.47 -6.45 -4.27
N ASP A 92 21.91 -7.42 -5.01
CA ASP A 92 22.43 -7.80 -6.32
C ASP A 92 22.18 -6.70 -7.34
N ALA A 93 20.98 -6.12 -7.34
CA ALA A 93 20.62 -5.02 -8.23
C ALA A 93 21.47 -3.76 -7.99
N ILE A 94 21.83 -3.46 -6.73
CA ILE A 94 22.74 -2.38 -6.39
C ILE A 94 24.16 -2.68 -6.87
N ARG A 95 24.64 -3.91 -6.70
CA ARG A 95 25.97 -4.33 -7.17
C ARG A 95 26.06 -4.23 -8.69
N ASP A 96 25.01 -4.61 -9.40
CA ASP A 96 24.92 -4.59 -10.85
C ASP A 96 24.53 -3.19 -11.40
N GLU A 97 24.47 -2.17 -10.54
CA GLU A 97 24.14 -0.77 -10.86
C GLU A 97 22.74 -0.55 -11.46
N ASN A 98 21.85 -1.53 -11.33
CA ASN A 98 20.44 -1.42 -11.77
C ASN A 98 19.57 -0.64 -10.79
N VAL A 99 20.00 -0.52 -9.53
CA VAL A 99 19.33 0.24 -8.47
C VAL A 99 20.34 1.13 -7.75
N LEU A 100 19.96 2.37 -7.50
CA LEU A 100 20.78 3.30 -6.72
C LEU A 100 20.92 2.82 -5.28
N ARG A 101 22.09 3.07 -4.70
CA ARG A 101 22.32 2.83 -3.27
C ARG A 101 21.43 3.72 -2.44
N PHE A 102 20.93 3.19 -1.34
CA PHE A 102 20.17 3.93 -0.34
C PHE A 102 20.78 3.73 1.05
N ALA A 103 20.48 4.63 1.96
CA ALA A 103 20.84 4.51 3.37
C ALA A 103 19.58 4.47 4.23
N VAL A 104 19.64 3.70 5.30
CA VAL A 104 18.58 3.64 6.31
C VAL A 104 19.08 4.35 7.56
N GLU A 105 18.28 5.29 8.06
CA GLU A 105 18.57 6.03 9.29
C GLU A 105 17.41 5.79 10.26
N TYR A 106 17.74 5.33 11.45
CA TYR A 106 16.77 5.14 12.52
C TYR A 106 16.81 6.35 13.45
N VAL A 107 15.66 6.99 13.63
CA VAL A 107 15.52 8.12 14.55
C VAL A 107 14.66 7.68 15.72
N GLN A 108 15.25 7.68 16.92
CA GLN A 108 14.55 7.33 18.15
C GLN A 108 13.96 8.60 18.79
N HIS A 109 12.66 8.60 18.99
CA HIS A 109 11.94 9.75 19.57
C HIS A 109 11.40 9.49 20.98
N MET A 110 11.54 8.27 21.50
CA MET A 110 11.00 7.88 22.83
C MET A 110 11.92 6.88 23.53
N ASP A 111 11.84 6.82 24.84
CA ASP A 111 12.60 5.91 25.66
C ASP A 111 12.31 4.44 25.40
N GLU A 112 13.26 3.56 25.76
CA GLU A 112 13.19 2.12 25.46
C GLU A 112 11.99 1.41 26.10
N GLU A 113 11.48 1.91 27.22
CA GLU A 113 10.32 1.35 27.93
C GLU A 113 9.01 1.44 27.09
N ALA A 114 8.91 2.38 26.16
CA ALA A 114 7.77 2.50 25.25
C ALA A 114 7.75 1.44 24.12
N LYS A 115 8.77 0.61 23.99
CA LYS A 115 8.88 -0.39 22.91
C LYS A 115 7.92 -1.57 23.10
N GLU A 116 7.45 -1.85 24.30
CA GLU A 116 6.59 -3.01 24.59
C GLU A 116 5.11 -2.79 24.20
N HIS A 117 4.67 -1.55 24.04
CA HIS A 117 3.26 -1.23 23.76
C HIS A 117 3.10 -0.48 22.43
N ARG A 118 3.31 -1.19 21.31
CA ARG A 118 3.02 -0.65 19.97
C ARG A 118 1.53 -0.75 19.67
N SER A 119 0.70 -0.09 20.47
CA SER A 119 -0.74 0.00 20.23
C SER A 119 -1.08 1.10 19.21
N LYS A 120 -2.32 1.10 18.71
CA LYS A 120 -2.82 2.16 17.83
C LYS A 120 -2.71 3.52 18.52
N GLU A 121 -3.06 3.60 19.80
CA GLU A 121 -2.98 4.81 20.62
C GLU A 121 -1.55 5.36 20.70
N PHE A 122 -0.55 4.48 20.77
CA PHE A 122 0.86 4.89 20.75
C PHE A 122 1.23 5.60 19.45
N PHE A 123 0.84 5.03 18.29
CA PHE A 123 1.16 5.61 16.99
C PHE A 123 0.39 6.88 16.67
N GLU A 124 -0.81 7.04 17.23
CA GLU A 124 -1.70 8.19 17.04
C GLU A 124 -1.61 9.21 18.17
N HIS A 125 -0.66 9.07 19.11
CA HIS A 125 -0.50 10.00 20.23
C HIS A 125 -0.11 11.41 19.73
N PRO A 126 -0.83 12.48 20.11
CA PRO A 126 -0.60 13.83 19.60
C PRO A 126 0.82 14.34 19.79
N ASP A 127 1.43 14.11 20.95
CA ASP A 127 2.80 14.55 21.24
C ASP A 127 3.82 13.86 20.35
N ARG A 128 3.60 12.59 20.06
CA ARG A 128 4.44 11.83 19.11
C ARG A 128 4.31 12.39 17.71
N ILE A 129 3.10 12.66 17.26
CA ILE A 129 2.83 13.25 15.94
C ILE A 129 3.49 14.62 15.84
N ALA A 130 3.35 15.48 16.85
CA ALA A 130 3.98 16.80 16.89
C ALA A 130 5.52 16.68 16.83
N THR A 131 6.12 15.82 17.66
CA THR A 131 7.58 15.61 17.69
C THR A 131 8.12 15.12 16.36
N ILE A 132 7.45 14.17 15.70
CA ILE A 132 7.88 13.67 14.39
C ILE A 132 7.70 14.75 13.34
N THR A 133 6.61 15.52 13.37
CA THR A 133 6.36 16.63 12.45
C THR A 133 7.48 17.68 12.58
N ASP A 134 7.85 18.06 13.78
CA ASP A 134 8.94 18.99 14.04
C ASP A 134 10.27 18.47 13.52
N TRP A 135 10.56 17.20 13.77
CA TRP A 135 11.78 16.59 13.26
C TRP A 135 11.82 16.59 11.71
N VAL A 136 10.71 16.28 11.05
CA VAL A 136 10.61 16.31 9.59
C VAL A 136 10.83 17.72 9.07
N ILE A 137 10.18 18.73 9.65
CA ILE A 137 10.33 20.14 9.25
C ILE A 137 11.80 20.58 9.36
N GLN A 138 12.43 20.30 10.48
CA GLN A 138 13.81 20.69 10.76
C GLN A 138 14.84 19.99 9.85
N ASN A 139 14.57 18.76 9.44
CA ASN A 139 15.53 17.94 8.71
C ASN A 139 15.23 17.81 7.20
N HIS A 140 14.04 18.20 6.74
CA HIS A 140 13.63 18.06 5.34
C HIS A 140 14.63 18.70 4.37
N HIS A 141 15.11 19.91 4.65
CA HIS A 141 16.09 20.60 3.79
C HIS A 141 17.37 19.78 3.60
N LYS A 142 17.89 19.17 4.68
CA LYS A 142 19.11 18.35 4.61
C LYS A 142 18.85 17.04 3.84
N LYS A 143 17.72 16.36 4.13
CA LYS A 143 17.39 15.07 3.54
C LYS A 143 16.99 15.19 2.07
N SER A 144 16.38 16.29 1.66
CA SER A 144 15.97 16.56 0.28
C SER A 144 17.02 17.32 -0.56
N ARG A 145 18.27 17.40 -0.11
CA ARG A 145 19.34 18.14 -0.76
C ARG A 145 18.93 19.58 -1.11
N GLY A 146 18.50 20.34 -0.12
CA GLY A 146 18.07 21.71 -0.35
C GLY A 146 16.75 21.84 -1.09
N LYS A 147 15.80 20.91 -0.89
CA LYS A 147 14.50 20.83 -1.55
C LYS A 147 14.57 20.51 -3.06
N GLN A 148 15.67 19.91 -3.52
CA GLN A 148 15.79 19.41 -4.90
C GLN A 148 14.97 18.14 -5.13
N PHE A 149 14.70 17.40 -4.06
CA PHE A 149 13.93 16.16 -4.11
C PHE A 149 12.70 16.25 -3.21
N GLY A 150 11.63 15.56 -3.60
CA GLY A 150 10.47 15.34 -2.75
C GLY A 150 10.75 14.32 -1.64
N ALA A 151 9.82 14.19 -0.72
CA ALA A 151 9.83 13.19 0.33
C ALA A 151 8.48 12.48 0.39
N ILE A 152 8.49 11.19 0.72
CA ILE A 152 7.27 10.40 0.95
C ILE A 152 7.27 9.98 2.42
N MET A 153 6.17 10.27 3.12
CA MET A 153 5.94 9.84 4.49
C MET A 153 4.80 8.82 4.51
N CYS A 154 5.10 7.62 4.99
CA CYS A 154 4.10 6.57 5.15
C CYS A 154 3.69 6.45 6.62
N VAL A 155 2.39 6.32 6.87
CA VAL A 155 1.80 6.21 8.20
C VAL A 155 0.90 4.99 8.31
N GLY A 156 0.66 4.50 9.52
CA GLY A 156 -0.01 3.22 9.77
C GLY A 156 -1.53 3.24 9.61
N SER A 157 -2.17 4.43 9.62
CA SER A 157 -3.64 4.55 9.51
C SER A 157 -4.05 5.86 8.85
N VAL A 158 -5.30 5.90 8.34
CA VAL A 158 -5.89 7.16 7.82
C VAL A 158 -6.05 8.18 8.94
N ASP A 159 -6.38 7.75 10.15
CA ASP A 159 -6.52 8.64 11.30
C ASP A 159 -5.19 9.31 11.65
N ALA A 160 -4.10 8.55 11.69
CA ALA A 160 -2.76 9.10 11.86
C ALA A 160 -2.39 10.06 10.73
N LEU A 161 -2.71 9.70 9.47
CA LEU A 161 -2.44 10.55 8.30
C LEU A 161 -3.13 11.92 8.44
N LEU A 162 -4.39 11.93 8.81
CA LEU A 162 -5.15 13.17 9.01
C LEU A 162 -4.56 14.03 10.11
N GLN A 163 -4.18 13.43 11.25
CA GLN A 163 -3.53 14.14 12.35
C GLN A 163 -2.18 14.74 11.95
N TYR A 164 -1.35 14.00 11.21
CA TYR A 164 -0.10 14.54 10.66
C TYR A 164 -0.36 15.69 9.68
N TYR A 165 -1.33 15.52 8.78
CA TYR A 165 -1.69 16.60 7.85
C TYR A 165 -2.11 17.87 8.56
N GLU A 166 -2.98 17.76 9.56
CA GLU A 166 -3.41 18.89 10.40
C GLU A 166 -2.26 19.55 11.13
N CYS A 167 -1.33 18.76 11.69
CA CYS A 167 -0.17 19.28 12.38
C CYS A 167 0.76 20.05 11.43
N PHE A 168 1.05 19.52 10.25
CA PHE A 168 1.82 20.23 9.22
C PHE A 168 1.12 21.51 8.76
N ASP A 169 -0.19 21.44 8.50
CA ASP A 169 -0.96 22.60 8.02
C ASP A 169 -1.04 23.73 9.07
N ALA A 170 -1.28 23.37 10.34
CA ALA A 170 -1.27 24.34 11.45
C ALA A 170 0.09 25.06 11.56
N LYS A 171 1.20 24.31 11.50
CA LYS A 171 2.56 24.88 11.55
C LYS A 171 2.87 25.73 10.32
N ARG A 172 2.40 25.33 9.13
CA ARG A 172 2.52 26.13 7.90
C ARG A 172 1.77 27.46 8.03
N LYS A 173 0.54 27.45 8.55
CA LYS A 173 -0.28 28.64 8.81
C LYS A 173 0.35 29.55 9.87
N ALA A 174 1.06 28.98 10.84
CA ALA A 174 1.84 29.72 11.83
C ALA A 174 3.16 30.29 11.27
N GLY A 175 3.53 29.97 10.03
CA GLY A 175 4.77 30.45 9.42
C GLY A 175 6.04 29.68 9.83
N GLU A 176 5.89 28.52 10.47
CA GLU A 176 7.02 27.73 10.96
C GLU A 176 7.75 26.99 9.82
N HIS A 177 7.08 26.76 8.67
CA HIS A 177 7.67 26.15 7.50
C HIS A 177 6.94 26.54 6.20
N ASP A 178 7.58 26.27 5.06
CA ASP A 178 7.06 26.49 3.71
C ASP A 178 6.87 25.19 2.90
N LEU A 179 6.88 24.04 3.54
CA LEU A 179 6.71 22.75 2.88
C LEU A 179 5.32 22.64 2.26
N LYS A 180 5.27 22.16 1.02
CA LYS A 180 4.01 21.83 0.34
C LYS A 180 3.68 20.37 0.63
N VAL A 181 2.68 20.15 1.45
CA VAL A 181 2.25 18.80 1.88
C VAL A 181 0.99 18.43 1.11
N ALA A 182 0.99 17.22 0.57
CA ALA A 182 -0.19 16.59 -0.03
C ALA A 182 -0.35 15.18 0.54
N SER A 183 -1.57 14.69 0.65
CA SER A 183 -1.85 13.39 1.23
C SER A 183 -2.66 12.53 0.28
N ILE A 184 -2.29 11.27 0.16
CA ILE A 184 -3.01 10.27 -0.62
C ILE A 184 -3.50 9.19 0.34
N PHE A 185 -4.79 8.90 0.31
CA PHE A 185 -5.39 7.75 0.97
C PHE A 185 -6.64 7.30 0.24
N THR A 186 -7.03 6.05 0.45
CA THR A 186 -8.28 5.50 -0.06
C THR A 186 -9.24 5.31 1.10
N TYR A 187 -10.52 5.44 0.84
CA TYR A 187 -11.58 5.16 1.80
C TYR A 187 -12.34 3.88 1.49
N ALA A 188 -11.78 3.01 0.64
CA ALA A 188 -12.30 1.65 0.52
C ALA A 188 -11.98 0.88 1.81
N ALA A 189 -12.96 0.17 2.33
CA ALA A 189 -12.87 -0.59 3.57
C ALA A 189 -11.86 -1.75 3.48
N ASN A 190 -10.57 -1.41 3.59
CA ASN A 190 -9.53 -2.42 3.86
C ASN A 190 -9.41 -2.73 5.37
N GLU A 191 -10.12 -1.96 6.22
CA GLU A 191 -10.01 -2.13 7.66
C GLU A 191 -10.81 -3.34 8.19
N ASP A 192 -11.79 -3.83 7.42
CA ASP A 192 -12.67 -4.96 7.82
C ASP A 192 -12.40 -6.25 7.04
N ASP A 193 -11.45 -6.28 6.13
CA ASP A 193 -11.07 -7.51 5.43
C ASP A 193 -10.02 -8.26 6.26
N PRO A 194 -10.37 -9.40 6.92
CA PRO A 194 -9.42 -10.17 7.71
C PRO A 194 -8.25 -10.74 6.88
N ASP A 195 -8.35 -10.71 5.57
CA ASP A 195 -7.29 -11.08 4.62
C ASP A 195 -6.52 -9.85 4.09
N ALA A 196 -6.88 -8.63 4.52
CA ALA A 196 -6.15 -7.43 4.16
C ALA A 196 -4.80 -7.43 4.88
N ASP A 197 -3.76 -7.70 4.12
CA ASP A 197 -2.35 -7.66 4.57
C ASP A 197 -1.79 -6.23 4.66
N GLY A 198 -2.66 -5.22 4.66
CA GLY A 198 -2.28 -3.80 4.67
C GLY A 198 -1.78 -3.28 3.32
N LEU A 199 -1.83 -4.09 2.28
CA LEU A 199 -1.48 -3.69 0.93
C LEU A 199 -2.71 -3.19 0.18
N ILE A 200 -2.67 -1.96 -0.27
CA ILE A 200 -3.73 -1.37 -1.12
C ILE A 200 -3.74 -2.13 -2.45
N PRO A 201 -4.85 -2.77 -2.86
CA PRO A 201 -4.94 -3.35 -4.20
C PRO A 201 -4.78 -2.24 -5.24
N GLU A 202 -3.77 -2.31 -6.10
CA GLU A 202 -3.49 -1.31 -7.14
C GLU A 202 -4.66 -1.08 -8.12
N THR A 203 -5.72 -1.87 -8.05
CA THR A 203 -6.82 -1.89 -9.02
C THR A 203 -8.21 -1.66 -8.44
N HIS A 204 -8.36 -1.46 -7.14
CA HIS A 204 -9.67 -1.20 -6.54
C HIS A 204 -9.82 0.26 -6.13
N PHE A 205 -9.94 1.14 -7.12
CA PHE A 205 -10.70 2.36 -6.89
C PHE A 205 -12.18 1.94 -6.96
N PRO A 206 -12.97 2.19 -5.91
CA PRO A 206 -14.37 1.79 -5.91
C PRO A 206 -15.10 2.49 -7.05
N SER A 207 -15.51 1.72 -8.05
CA SER A 207 -16.56 2.16 -8.94
C SER A 207 -17.87 2.10 -8.15
N ASP A 208 -18.41 3.25 -7.79
CA ASP A 208 -19.79 3.48 -7.35
C ASP A 208 -20.34 2.81 -6.07
N SER A 209 -19.55 2.23 -5.19
CA SER A 209 -20.08 1.82 -3.87
C SER A 209 -19.93 2.95 -2.84
N THR A 210 -20.95 3.79 -2.75
CA THR A 210 -21.10 4.93 -1.82
C THR A 210 -21.42 4.52 -0.37
N SER A 211 -21.13 3.32 0.06
CA SER A 211 -21.69 2.78 1.30
C SER A 211 -20.64 2.22 2.24
N SER A 212 -19.83 3.03 2.89
CA SER A 212 -19.33 2.78 4.26
C SER A 212 -18.25 3.74 4.77
N VAL A 213 -18.02 4.86 4.11
CA VAL A 213 -17.09 5.85 4.67
C VAL A 213 -17.85 6.78 5.61
N SER A 214 -17.34 6.91 6.84
CA SER A 214 -17.86 7.94 7.72
C SER A 214 -17.73 9.30 7.02
N THR A 215 -18.84 10.01 6.88
CA THR A 215 -18.92 11.33 6.26
C THR A 215 -17.73 12.26 6.63
N PRO A 216 -17.25 12.27 7.90
CA PRO A 216 -16.12 13.11 8.30
C PRO A 216 -14.81 12.86 7.55
N LYS A 217 -14.43 11.60 7.29
CA LYS A 217 -13.15 11.29 6.59
C LYS A 217 -13.19 11.72 5.13
N ARG A 218 -14.35 11.59 4.49
CA ARG A 218 -14.56 12.04 3.12
C ARG A 218 -14.48 13.56 3.00
N ASP A 219 -15.10 14.27 3.92
CA ASP A 219 -15.07 15.74 3.94
C ASP A 219 -13.64 16.24 4.15
N ARG A 220 -12.87 15.61 5.02
CA ARG A 220 -11.44 15.93 5.20
C ARG A 220 -10.61 15.67 3.95
N LEU A 221 -10.89 14.60 3.20
CA LEU A 221 -10.19 14.37 1.91
C LEU A 221 -10.51 15.49 0.93
N VAL A 222 -11.76 15.93 0.84
CA VAL A 222 -12.14 17.05 -0.04
C VAL A 222 -11.39 18.33 0.36
N GLU A 223 -11.26 18.63 1.63
CA GLU A 223 -10.46 19.76 2.11
C GLU A 223 -8.99 19.64 1.69
N ILE A 224 -8.37 18.48 1.87
CA ILE A 224 -7.00 18.21 1.45
C ILE A 224 -6.79 18.41 -0.05
N VAL A 225 -7.74 17.94 -0.88
CA VAL A 225 -7.70 18.14 -2.32
C VAL A 225 -7.87 19.63 -2.68
N ASN A 226 -8.73 20.35 -1.99
CA ASN A 226 -8.89 21.80 -2.18
C ASN A 226 -7.62 22.56 -1.81
N ASP A 227 -6.99 22.23 -0.69
CA ASP A 227 -5.70 22.81 -0.29
C ASP A 227 -4.61 22.54 -1.34
N TYR A 228 -4.55 21.31 -1.85
CA TYR A 228 -3.64 20.95 -2.95
C TYR A 228 -3.91 21.80 -4.20
N ASN A 229 -5.17 21.95 -4.58
CA ASN A 229 -5.56 22.76 -5.72
C ASN A 229 -5.11 24.21 -5.56
N ALA A 230 -5.31 24.79 -4.37
CA ALA A 230 -4.87 26.13 -4.05
C ALA A 230 -3.35 26.28 -4.08
N LEU A 231 -2.60 25.29 -3.55
CA LEU A 231 -1.14 25.30 -3.52
C LEU A 231 -0.49 25.22 -4.90
N TYR A 232 -1.14 24.55 -5.85
CA TYR A 232 -0.56 24.26 -7.17
C TYR A 232 -1.30 24.92 -8.34
N GLY A 233 -2.41 25.64 -8.09
CA GLY A 233 -3.21 26.29 -9.13
C GLY A 233 -3.85 25.29 -10.11
N VAL A 234 -4.30 24.14 -9.61
CA VAL A 234 -4.93 23.07 -10.40
C VAL A 234 -6.37 22.82 -9.94
N GLN A 235 -7.09 21.97 -10.64
CA GLN A 235 -8.49 21.62 -10.32
C GLN A 235 -8.66 20.09 -10.32
N GLU A 236 -8.13 19.44 -9.29
CA GLU A 236 -8.36 18.01 -9.08
C GLU A 236 -9.62 17.80 -8.25
N SER A 237 -10.25 16.63 -8.37
CA SER A 237 -11.44 16.24 -7.62
C SER A 237 -11.14 15.02 -6.75
N GLY A 238 -11.62 15.03 -5.51
CA GLY A 238 -11.57 13.87 -4.59
C GLY A 238 -12.96 13.26 -4.36
N MET A 239 -13.99 13.68 -5.11
CA MET A 239 -15.38 13.33 -4.82
C MET A 239 -15.79 11.94 -5.29
N ASP A 240 -15.16 11.43 -6.34
CA ASP A 240 -15.44 10.12 -6.94
C ASP A 240 -14.15 9.31 -7.15
N GLY A 241 -14.28 8.03 -7.45
CA GLY A 241 -13.12 7.15 -7.64
C GLY A 241 -12.20 7.59 -8.78
N LYS A 242 -12.74 8.17 -9.86
CA LYS A 242 -11.96 8.68 -10.98
C LYS A 242 -11.21 9.97 -10.62
N GLY A 243 -11.88 10.87 -9.91
CA GLY A 243 -11.26 12.11 -9.41
C GLY A 243 -10.15 11.81 -8.43
N LEU A 244 -10.36 10.91 -7.47
CA LEU A 244 -9.35 10.47 -6.53
C LEU A 244 -8.14 9.81 -7.21
N PHE A 245 -8.38 9.01 -8.26
CA PHE A 245 -7.30 8.44 -9.06
C PHE A 245 -6.47 9.52 -9.76
N ASN A 246 -7.12 10.49 -10.41
CA ASN A 246 -6.44 11.59 -11.08
C ASN A 246 -5.64 12.44 -10.09
N TYR A 247 -6.22 12.77 -8.95
CA TYR A 247 -5.54 13.48 -7.86
C TYR A 247 -4.30 12.71 -7.38
N SER A 248 -4.44 11.43 -7.05
CA SER A 248 -3.33 10.59 -6.60
C SER A 248 -2.21 10.53 -7.63
N ARG A 249 -2.56 10.42 -8.92
CA ARG A 249 -1.60 10.46 -10.03
C ARG A 249 -0.92 11.82 -10.16
N ALA A 250 -1.67 12.92 -9.99
CA ALA A 250 -1.11 14.27 -10.03
C ALA A 250 -0.11 14.49 -8.90
N VAL A 251 -0.43 14.06 -7.67
CA VAL A 251 0.50 14.10 -6.53
C VAL A 251 1.74 13.25 -6.79
N ALA A 252 1.57 12.00 -7.23
CA ALA A 252 2.70 11.10 -7.52
C ALA A 252 3.64 11.66 -8.60
N ASN A 253 3.11 12.32 -9.63
CA ASN A 253 3.92 12.94 -10.67
C ASN A 253 4.71 14.17 -10.17
N ARG A 254 4.29 14.82 -9.10
CA ARG A 254 5.00 15.97 -8.52
C ARG A 254 6.12 15.57 -7.55
N VAL A 255 6.07 14.36 -7.03
CA VAL A 255 7.09 13.82 -6.11
C VAL A 255 8.29 13.26 -6.87
N LYS A 256 8.09 12.91 -8.14
CA LYS A 256 9.18 12.47 -9.05
C LYS A 256 10.09 13.63 -9.42
#